data_0a5c23472c9046255e45a0bd848759f2
#
_entry.id   0a5c23472c9046255e45a0bd848759f2
#
_cell.length_a   1.000
_cell.length_b   1.000
_cell.length_c   1.000
_cell.angle_alpha   90.00
_cell.angle_beta   90.00
_cell.angle_gamma   90.00
#
_symmetry.space_group_name_H-M   'P 1'
#
loop_
_entity.id
_entity.type
_entity.pdbx_description
1 polymer ?
#
loop_
_entity_poly.entity_id
_entity_poly.type
_entity_poly.pdbx_seq_one_letter_code
_entity_poly.pdbx_strand_id
1 'polypeptide(L)'
;MKILVTGGLGAVGAPLVRELRRRGYEVWVADRVHAEGPNYLRCDVGVYRQVERLFEDRTYDVVYHLAAEFGRRNGEDFYETLWQSNAIGVKNMLRMQEDLGFRMVFTSSSEVYGDYQGEMTEDVMEKNPIRQLNDYAITKWVNEQQIMNSADRFGTETVRVRLFNTYGPGEPYSEYRSVICQFIYRALHDLPYTVYLDHHRSSTYIDDTVRTLANIAENFKPGEVYNISGDEYHDIKTLSDMILDILGKDDDLVEYVKFEAHNTRDKLASNEKAKRDLDHQCTVTLEEGLPRTIAWQKEVYGRE
;
A
#
# COMPACT_ATOMS: atom_id res chain seq x y z
N MET A 1 -5.62 22.01 8.19
CA MET A 1 -6.53 20.94 7.73
C MET A 1 -6.69 19.92 8.83
N LYS A 2 -7.88 19.37 8.95
CA LYS A 2 -8.21 18.25 9.81
C LYS A 2 -8.32 16.98 8.96
N ILE A 3 -7.49 15.99 9.25
CA ILE A 3 -7.30 14.81 8.40
C ILE A 3 -7.65 13.54 9.19
N LEU A 4 -8.41 12.64 8.59
CA LEU A 4 -8.61 11.28 9.09
C LEU A 4 -7.75 10.30 8.30
N VAL A 5 -7.04 9.41 8.99
CA VAL A 5 -6.31 8.30 8.38
C VAL A 5 -6.90 6.98 8.88
N THR A 6 -7.59 6.25 8.03
CA THR A 6 -8.03 4.87 8.35
C THR A 6 -6.91 3.88 8.03
N GLY A 7 -6.75 2.83 8.85
CA GLY A 7 -5.57 1.97 8.77
C GLY A 7 -4.30 2.69 9.24
N GLY A 8 -4.46 3.70 10.12
CA GLY A 8 -3.38 4.60 10.51
C GLY A 8 -2.35 3.99 11.46
N LEU A 9 -2.53 2.74 11.91
CA LEU A 9 -1.53 1.97 12.65
C LEU A 9 -0.78 0.95 11.76
N GLY A 10 -1.15 0.86 10.48
CA GLY A 10 -0.53 -0.04 9.51
C GLY A 10 0.86 0.42 9.05
N ALA A 11 1.55 -0.45 8.26
CA ALA A 11 2.91 -0.22 7.78
C ALA A 11 3.09 1.09 6.98
N VAL A 12 2.09 1.49 6.20
CA VAL A 12 2.07 2.77 5.47
C VAL A 12 1.37 3.86 6.28
N GLY A 13 0.32 3.51 7.02
CA GLY A 13 -0.50 4.46 7.76
C GLY A 13 0.25 5.15 8.90
N ALA A 14 0.98 4.39 9.71
CA ALA A 14 1.69 4.96 10.87
C ALA A 14 2.77 5.99 10.47
N PRO A 15 3.65 5.73 9.49
CA PRO A 15 4.58 6.76 9.03
C PRO A 15 3.86 7.94 8.33
N LEU A 16 2.76 7.71 7.60
CA LEU A 16 1.96 8.80 7.02
C LEU A 16 1.38 9.71 8.11
N VAL A 17 0.82 9.14 9.18
CA VAL A 17 0.30 9.91 10.33
C VAL A 17 1.39 10.77 10.94
N ARG A 18 2.61 10.22 11.12
CA ARG A 18 3.76 11.00 11.63
C ARG A 18 4.11 12.16 10.71
N GLU A 19 4.18 11.91 9.41
CA GLU A 19 4.53 12.94 8.42
C GLU A 19 3.46 14.04 8.35
N LEU A 20 2.18 13.70 8.31
CA LEU A 20 1.09 14.68 8.30
C LEU A 20 1.09 15.54 9.59
N ARG A 21 1.34 14.94 10.76
CA ARG A 21 1.49 15.68 12.01
C ARG A 21 2.72 16.59 12.00
N ARG A 22 3.84 16.13 11.45
CA ARG A 22 5.07 16.94 11.29
C ARG A 22 4.83 18.17 10.42
N ARG A 23 3.92 18.08 9.43
CA ARG A 23 3.47 19.21 8.60
C ARG A 23 2.47 20.14 9.29
N GLY A 24 2.10 19.86 10.54
CA GLY A 24 1.22 20.71 11.34
C GLY A 24 -0.28 20.47 11.13
N TYR A 25 -0.68 19.35 10.52
CA TYR A 25 -2.08 19.01 10.39
C TYR A 25 -2.64 18.39 11.70
N GLU A 26 -3.93 18.63 11.95
CA GLU A 26 -4.69 17.89 12.98
C GLU A 26 -5.04 16.51 12.42
N VAL A 27 -4.38 15.45 12.91
CA VAL A 27 -4.55 14.10 12.38
C VAL A 27 -5.27 13.20 13.36
N TRP A 28 -6.41 12.68 12.91
CA TRP A 28 -7.18 11.62 13.56
C TRP A 28 -6.82 10.28 12.92
N VAL A 29 -6.78 9.25 13.75
CA VAL A 29 -6.42 7.89 13.34
C VAL A 29 -7.59 6.96 13.62
N ALA A 30 -7.96 6.16 12.64
CA ALA A 30 -8.90 5.06 12.81
C ALA A 30 -8.25 3.72 12.41
N ASP A 31 -8.38 2.72 13.28
CA ASP A 31 -7.87 1.38 13.02
C ASP A 31 -8.71 0.33 13.75
N ARG A 32 -8.69 -0.93 13.28
CA ARG A 32 -9.37 -2.03 13.97
C ARG A 32 -8.66 -2.50 15.25
N VAL A 33 -7.36 -2.29 15.31
CA VAL A 33 -6.53 -2.64 16.47
C VAL A 33 -6.89 -1.75 17.64
N HIS A 34 -6.90 -2.28 18.85
CA HIS A 34 -7.06 -1.45 20.05
C HIS A 34 -5.78 -0.65 20.32
N ALA A 35 -5.93 0.65 20.46
CA ALA A 35 -4.86 1.56 20.87
C ALA A 35 -5.43 2.69 21.73
N GLU A 36 -4.58 3.30 22.55
CA GLU A 36 -4.89 4.47 23.34
C GLU A 36 -4.16 5.68 22.77
N GLY A 37 -4.75 6.84 22.88
CA GLY A 37 -4.10 8.08 22.46
C GLY A 37 -5.08 9.17 22.04
N PRO A 38 -4.61 10.41 21.98
CA PRO A 38 -5.42 11.51 21.49
C PRO A 38 -5.70 11.32 19.99
N ASN A 39 -6.93 11.67 19.58
CA ASN A 39 -7.37 11.58 18.18
C ASN A 39 -7.29 10.16 17.59
N TYR A 40 -7.52 9.13 18.42
CA TYR A 40 -7.63 7.75 18.00
C TYR A 40 -9.07 7.25 18.15
N LEU A 41 -9.56 6.53 17.14
CA LEU A 41 -10.88 5.89 17.12
C LEU A 41 -10.73 4.44 16.66
N ARG A 42 -11.19 3.49 17.48
CA ARG A 42 -11.26 2.10 17.02
C ARG A 42 -12.39 1.94 16.02
N CYS A 43 -12.05 1.43 14.82
CA CYS A 43 -13.02 1.25 13.73
C CYS A 43 -12.64 0.07 12.84
N ASP A 44 -13.57 -0.86 12.67
CA ASP A 44 -13.58 -1.80 11.57
C ASP A 44 -14.37 -1.17 10.42
N VAL A 45 -13.69 -0.84 9.31
CA VAL A 45 -14.30 -0.17 8.15
C VAL A 45 -15.34 -1.05 7.45
N GLY A 46 -15.24 -2.38 7.60
CA GLY A 46 -16.25 -3.32 7.11
C GLY A 46 -17.61 -3.21 7.81
N VAL A 47 -17.68 -2.52 8.95
CA VAL A 47 -18.89 -2.34 9.75
C VAL A 47 -19.42 -0.90 9.64
N TYR A 48 -20.48 -0.68 8.86
CA TYR A 48 -20.99 0.66 8.55
C TYR A 48 -21.20 1.55 9.79
N ARG A 49 -21.84 1.03 10.86
CA ARG A 49 -22.07 1.79 12.10
C ARG A 49 -20.79 2.25 12.79
N GLN A 50 -19.68 1.54 12.60
CA GLN A 50 -18.39 1.99 13.16
C GLN A 50 -17.78 3.10 12.29
N VAL A 51 -17.96 3.02 10.97
CA VAL A 51 -17.54 4.10 10.05
C VAL A 51 -18.37 5.37 10.33
N GLU A 52 -19.68 5.27 10.48
CA GLU A 52 -20.59 6.39 10.81
C GLU A 52 -20.14 7.12 12.09
N ARG A 53 -19.72 6.40 13.13
CA ARG A 53 -19.20 6.98 14.39
C ARG A 53 -17.93 7.82 14.22
N LEU A 54 -17.15 7.60 13.17
CA LEU A 54 -15.98 8.44 12.89
C LEU A 54 -16.41 9.90 12.62
N PHE A 55 -17.64 10.11 12.17
CA PHE A 55 -18.17 11.39 11.71
C PHE A 55 -19.26 11.98 12.59
N GLU A 56 -19.78 11.29 13.62
CA GLU A 56 -20.92 11.73 14.45
C GLU A 56 -20.76 13.18 14.96
N ASP A 57 -19.60 13.52 15.53
CA ASP A 57 -19.31 14.87 16.09
C ASP A 57 -18.07 15.50 15.46
N ARG A 58 -17.69 15.07 14.26
CA ARG A 58 -16.42 15.43 13.62
C ARG A 58 -16.58 15.63 12.12
N THR A 59 -15.90 16.64 11.64
CA THR A 59 -15.72 16.86 10.20
C THR A 59 -14.24 16.76 9.85
N TYR A 60 -13.95 16.28 8.66
CA TYR A 60 -12.59 16.19 8.13
C TYR A 60 -12.52 16.86 6.78
N ASP A 61 -11.43 17.56 6.53
CA ASP A 61 -11.17 18.17 5.22
C ASP A 61 -10.76 17.08 4.21
N VAL A 62 -9.93 16.13 4.68
CA VAL A 62 -9.38 15.02 3.87
C VAL A 62 -9.42 13.71 4.67
N VAL A 63 -9.83 12.64 4.01
CA VAL A 63 -9.76 11.28 4.54
C VAL A 63 -8.76 10.48 3.71
N TYR A 64 -7.69 10.00 4.33
CA TYR A 64 -6.78 9.00 3.77
C TYR A 64 -7.33 7.61 4.12
N HIS A 65 -7.86 6.92 3.13
CA HIS A 65 -8.42 5.59 3.31
C HIS A 65 -7.38 4.52 2.94
N LEU A 66 -6.62 4.08 3.96
CA LEU A 66 -5.60 3.04 3.85
C LEU A 66 -6.04 1.71 4.46
N ALA A 67 -7.10 1.70 5.27
CA ALA A 67 -7.62 0.49 5.89
C ALA A 67 -8.01 -0.54 4.84
N ALA A 68 -7.34 -1.68 4.85
CA ALA A 68 -7.58 -2.79 3.94
C ALA A 68 -6.93 -4.07 4.48
N GLU A 69 -7.46 -5.22 4.11
CA GLU A 69 -6.68 -6.45 4.06
C GLU A 69 -5.75 -6.42 2.84
N PHE A 70 -4.53 -6.86 3.01
CA PHE A 70 -3.47 -6.74 2.00
C PHE A 70 -2.96 -8.10 1.55
N GLY A 71 -2.44 -8.14 0.33
CA GLY A 71 -1.70 -9.30 -0.16
C GLY A 71 -2.57 -10.39 -0.77
N ARG A 72 -2.03 -10.99 -1.83
CA ARG A 72 -2.69 -12.05 -2.59
C ARG A 72 -2.97 -13.29 -1.72
N ARG A 73 -1.94 -13.85 -1.10
CA ARG A 73 -2.06 -15.10 -0.30
C ARG A 73 -3.00 -14.91 0.89
N ASN A 74 -2.91 -13.79 1.59
CA ASN A 74 -3.85 -13.46 2.66
C ASN A 74 -5.30 -13.39 2.15
N GLY A 75 -5.51 -12.84 0.95
CA GLY A 75 -6.83 -12.79 0.34
C GLY A 75 -7.37 -14.13 -0.10
N GLU A 76 -6.51 -15.04 -0.54
CA GLU A 76 -6.89 -16.42 -0.88
C GLU A 76 -7.29 -17.22 0.38
N ASP A 77 -6.51 -17.09 1.46
CA ASP A 77 -6.75 -17.81 2.70
C ASP A 77 -7.93 -17.24 3.51
N PHE A 78 -8.16 -15.91 3.45
CA PHE A 78 -9.16 -15.19 4.25
C PHE A 78 -10.05 -14.29 3.38
N TYR A 79 -10.63 -14.84 2.30
CA TYR A 79 -11.39 -14.08 1.32
C TYR A 79 -12.58 -13.31 1.92
N GLU A 80 -13.28 -13.86 2.90
CA GLU A 80 -14.41 -13.18 3.53
C GLU A 80 -13.98 -11.88 4.20
N THR A 81 -12.90 -11.92 4.98
CA THR A 81 -12.33 -10.74 5.64
C THR A 81 -11.81 -9.74 4.61
N LEU A 82 -11.16 -10.24 3.55
CA LEU A 82 -10.69 -9.40 2.44
C LEU A 82 -11.85 -8.61 1.80
N TRP A 83 -12.90 -9.30 1.38
CA TRP A 83 -14.04 -8.66 0.73
C TRP A 83 -14.78 -7.70 1.66
N GLN A 84 -14.95 -8.09 2.94
CA GLN A 84 -15.59 -7.25 3.95
C GLN A 84 -14.78 -5.97 4.21
N SER A 85 -13.47 -6.07 4.41
CA SER A 85 -12.63 -4.90 4.68
C SER A 85 -12.42 -4.05 3.43
N ASN A 86 -12.15 -4.66 2.28
CA ASN A 86 -11.78 -3.92 1.08
C ASN A 86 -13.01 -3.39 0.34
N ALA A 87 -13.90 -4.27 -0.15
CA ALA A 87 -15.01 -3.84 -1.00
C ALA A 87 -16.14 -3.17 -0.21
N ILE A 88 -16.58 -3.79 0.90
CA ILE A 88 -17.64 -3.22 1.73
C ILE A 88 -17.11 -2.03 2.52
N GLY A 89 -15.87 -2.10 3.04
CA GLY A 89 -15.24 -0.98 3.76
C GLY A 89 -15.15 0.29 2.93
N VAL A 90 -14.72 0.18 1.68
CA VAL A 90 -14.71 1.34 0.75
C VAL A 90 -16.12 1.84 0.48
N LYS A 91 -17.10 0.94 0.26
CA LYS A 91 -18.50 1.37 0.06
C LYS A 91 -19.06 2.10 1.27
N ASN A 92 -18.74 1.66 2.47
CA ASN A 92 -19.12 2.34 3.70
C ASN A 92 -18.53 3.76 3.78
N MET A 93 -17.25 3.91 3.43
CA MET A 93 -16.58 5.21 3.41
C MET A 93 -17.14 6.14 2.32
N LEU A 94 -17.45 5.60 1.13
CA LEU A 94 -18.07 6.36 0.05
C LEU A 94 -19.45 6.89 0.44
N ARG A 95 -20.27 6.12 1.14
CA ARG A 95 -21.58 6.60 1.64
C ARG A 95 -21.41 7.81 2.55
N MET A 96 -20.42 7.79 3.45
CA MET A 96 -20.12 8.95 4.28
C MET A 96 -19.61 10.13 3.46
N GLN A 97 -18.84 9.87 2.41
CA GLN A 97 -18.34 10.91 1.50
C GLN A 97 -19.48 11.53 0.66
N GLU A 98 -20.39 10.70 0.17
CA GLU A 98 -21.58 11.13 -0.58
C GLU A 98 -22.46 12.07 0.26
N ASP A 99 -22.59 11.81 1.57
CA ASP A 99 -23.39 12.62 2.50
C ASP A 99 -22.67 13.87 3.02
N LEU A 100 -21.35 13.80 3.25
CA LEU A 100 -20.60 14.84 3.98
C LEU A 100 -19.64 15.66 3.10
N GLY A 101 -19.30 15.21 1.89
CA GLY A 101 -18.54 15.96 0.89
C GLY A 101 -17.03 16.15 1.19
N PHE A 102 -16.43 15.35 2.05
CA PHE A 102 -14.98 15.42 2.30
C PHE A 102 -14.16 14.90 1.10
N ARG A 103 -12.93 15.38 0.95
CA ARG A 103 -11.98 14.87 -0.03
C ARG A 103 -11.41 13.53 0.43
N MET A 104 -11.25 12.56 -0.47
CA MET A 104 -10.68 11.26 -0.13
C MET A 104 -9.42 10.95 -0.93
N VAL A 105 -8.41 10.38 -0.26
CA VAL A 105 -7.25 9.74 -0.88
C VAL A 105 -7.38 8.24 -0.64
N PHE A 106 -7.58 7.48 -1.70
CA PHE A 106 -7.74 6.04 -1.63
C PHE A 106 -6.46 5.32 -2.06
N THR A 107 -5.98 4.39 -1.22
CA THR A 107 -4.85 3.54 -1.60
C THR A 107 -5.33 2.29 -2.35
N SER A 108 -5.11 2.31 -3.65
CA SER A 108 -5.20 1.17 -4.56
C SER A 108 -3.85 0.39 -4.56
N SER A 109 -3.63 -0.43 -5.54
CA SER A 109 -2.44 -1.28 -5.64
C SER A 109 -2.02 -1.47 -7.09
N SER A 110 -0.74 -1.71 -7.32
CA SER A 110 -0.21 -2.18 -8.60
C SER A 110 -0.80 -3.52 -9.05
N GLU A 111 -1.40 -4.28 -8.15
CA GLU A 111 -2.08 -5.55 -8.48
C GLU A 111 -3.27 -5.36 -9.44
N VAL A 112 -3.87 -4.15 -9.53
CA VAL A 112 -4.96 -3.88 -10.48
C VAL A 112 -4.53 -4.04 -11.94
N TYR A 113 -3.23 -3.90 -12.23
CA TYR A 113 -2.68 -4.11 -13.58
C TYR A 113 -2.67 -5.59 -14.02
N GLY A 114 -2.92 -6.53 -13.12
CA GLY A 114 -3.22 -7.93 -13.41
C GLY A 114 -2.25 -8.60 -14.36
N ASP A 115 -2.76 -9.08 -15.50
CA ASP A 115 -2.00 -9.80 -16.53
C ASP A 115 -1.35 -8.87 -17.59
N TYR A 116 -1.39 -7.56 -17.40
CA TYR A 116 -0.77 -6.61 -18.32
C TYR A 116 0.75 -6.81 -18.40
N GLN A 117 1.28 -6.75 -19.62
CA GLN A 117 2.71 -6.83 -19.90
C GLN A 117 3.18 -5.50 -20.53
N GLY A 118 4.17 -4.88 -19.92
CA GLY A 118 4.74 -3.61 -20.37
C GLY A 118 4.80 -2.57 -19.27
N GLU A 119 5.14 -1.34 -19.63
CA GLU A 119 5.20 -0.22 -18.68
C GLU A 119 3.78 0.15 -18.21
N MET A 120 3.60 0.14 -16.90
CA MET A 120 2.31 0.40 -16.25
C MET A 120 2.15 1.91 -16.05
N THR A 121 1.52 2.57 -17.02
CA THR A 121 1.01 3.94 -16.90
C THR A 121 -0.41 3.93 -16.34
N GLU A 122 -0.87 5.03 -15.77
CA GLU A 122 -2.17 5.09 -15.09
C GLU A 122 -3.35 4.82 -16.04
N ASP A 123 -3.22 5.15 -17.31
CA ASP A 123 -4.25 4.99 -18.35
C ASP A 123 -4.29 3.60 -19.02
N VAL A 124 -3.41 2.68 -18.62
CA VAL A 124 -3.39 1.29 -19.14
C VAL A 124 -4.74 0.61 -18.99
N MET A 125 -5.42 0.85 -17.85
CA MET A 125 -6.73 0.26 -17.55
C MET A 125 -7.85 0.72 -18.49
N GLU A 126 -7.69 1.88 -19.13
CA GLU A 126 -8.66 2.44 -20.08
C GLU A 126 -8.42 1.95 -21.51
N LYS A 127 -7.17 1.59 -21.81
CA LYS A 127 -6.71 1.25 -23.17
C LYS A 127 -6.66 -0.24 -23.45
N ASN A 128 -6.64 -1.06 -22.39
CA ASN A 128 -6.42 -2.50 -22.52
C ASN A 128 -7.45 -3.31 -21.73
N PRO A 129 -7.91 -4.46 -22.26
CA PRO A 129 -8.64 -5.43 -21.46
C PRO A 129 -7.66 -6.09 -20.50
N ILE A 130 -7.85 -5.88 -19.21
CA ILE A 130 -6.97 -6.42 -18.16
C ILE A 130 -7.75 -7.37 -17.28
N ARG A 131 -7.16 -8.53 -17.03
CA ARG A 131 -7.69 -9.51 -16.10
C ARG A 131 -6.90 -9.47 -14.80
N GLN A 132 -7.57 -9.13 -13.71
CA GLN A 132 -7.01 -9.24 -12.37
C GLN A 132 -6.76 -10.72 -12.03
N LEU A 133 -5.62 -11.01 -11.40
CA LEU A 133 -5.12 -12.38 -11.27
C LEU A 133 -5.49 -13.06 -9.94
N ASN A 134 -6.00 -12.30 -8.96
CA ASN A 134 -6.32 -12.78 -7.62
C ASN A 134 -7.38 -11.91 -6.95
N ASP A 135 -7.99 -12.40 -5.87
CA ASP A 135 -9.07 -11.70 -5.16
C ASP A 135 -8.65 -10.33 -4.61
N TYR A 136 -7.43 -10.18 -4.14
CA TYR A 136 -6.93 -8.88 -3.68
C TYR A 136 -6.92 -7.85 -4.82
N ALA A 137 -6.39 -8.21 -5.99
CA ALA A 137 -6.41 -7.37 -7.19
C ALA A 137 -7.83 -7.01 -7.61
N ILE A 138 -8.75 -8.00 -7.59
CA ILE A 138 -10.17 -7.81 -7.91
C ILE A 138 -10.79 -6.82 -6.94
N THR A 139 -10.60 -6.97 -5.62
CA THR A 139 -11.18 -6.02 -4.64
C THR A 139 -10.65 -4.60 -4.82
N LYS A 140 -9.37 -4.42 -5.12
CA LYS A 140 -8.80 -3.09 -5.38
C LYS A 140 -9.37 -2.47 -6.66
N TRP A 141 -9.55 -3.25 -7.72
CA TRP A 141 -10.18 -2.77 -8.95
C TRP A 141 -11.67 -2.45 -8.77
N VAL A 142 -12.42 -3.30 -8.07
CA VAL A 142 -13.82 -3.03 -7.69
C VAL A 142 -13.92 -1.70 -6.93
N ASN A 143 -12.98 -1.42 -6.04
CA ASN A 143 -12.98 -0.16 -5.28
C ASN A 143 -12.75 1.06 -6.18
N GLU A 144 -11.83 0.98 -7.16
CA GLU A 144 -11.66 2.07 -8.13
C GLU A 144 -12.95 2.29 -8.94
N GLN A 145 -13.67 1.23 -9.32
CA GLN A 145 -14.97 1.32 -10.01
C GLN A 145 -16.05 1.96 -9.11
N GLN A 146 -16.11 1.58 -7.82
CA GLN A 146 -17.04 2.20 -6.86
C GLN A 146 -16.77 3.70 -6.70
N ILE A 147 -15.49 4.11 -6.64
CA ILE A 147 -15.07 5.50 -6.52
C ILE A 147 -15.47 6.31 -7.76
N MET A 148 -15.18 5.79 -8.96
CA MET A 148 -15.56 6.46 -10.21
C MET A 148 -17.08 6.60 -10.32
N ASN A 149 -17.83 5.55 -10.01
CA ASN A 149 -19.30 5.59 -10.00
C ASN A 149 -19.86 6.60 -8.98
N SER A 150 -19.24 6.72 -7.81
CA SER A 150 -19.63 7.71 -6.79
C SER A 150 -19.33 9.14 -7.26
N ALA A 151 -18.22 9.36 -7.91
CA ALA A 151 -17.87 10.66 -8.51
C ALA A 151 -18.89 11.06 -9.59
N ASP A 152 -19.23 10.14 -10.50
CA ASP A 152 -20.17 10.40 -11.59
C ASP A 152 -21.61 10.70 -11.06
N ARG A 153 -22.04 10.01 -10.02
CA ARG A 153 -23.42 10.10 -9.51
C ARG A 153 -23.62 11.20 -8.48
N PHE A 154 -22.62 11.46 -7.65
CA PHE A 154 -22.74 12.32 -6.46
C PHE A 154 -21.71 13.45 -6.45
N GLY A 155 -20.78 13.51 -7.42
CA GLY A 155 -19.74 14.53 -7.49
C GLY A 155 -18.68 14.39 -6.39
N THR A 156 -18.47 13.18 -5.85
CA THR A 156 -17.45 12.96 -4.81
C THR A 156 -16.04 13.20 -5.32
N GLU A 157 -15.19 13.80 -4.49
CA GLU A 157 -13.82 14.14 -4.84
C GLU A 157 -12.84 13.10 -4.26
N THR A 158 -12.29 12.23 -5.10
CA THR A 158 -11.32 11.20 -4.68
C THR A 158 -10.10 11.18 -5.58
N VAL A 159 -8.92 11.10 -4.95
CA VAL A 159 -7.64 10.75 -5.61
C VAL A 159 -7.35 9.28 -5.33
N ARG A 160 -7.04 8.52 -6.37
CA ARG A 160 -6.67 7.10 -6.28
C ARG A 160 -5.14 6.96 -6.39
N VAL A 161 -4.54 6.15 -5.53
CA VAL A 161 -3.09 5.94 -5.54
C VAL A 161 -2.79 4.45 -5.66
N ARG A 162 -2.11 4.05 -6.73
CA ARG A 162 -1.64 2.69 -6.93
C ARG A 162 -0.21 2.56 -6.40
N LEU A 163 -0.08 1.92 -5.24
CA LEU A 163 1.22 1.71 -4.61
C LEU A 163 1.95 0.50 -5.23
N PHE A 164 3.24 0.69 -5.52
CA PHE A 164 4.14 -0.34 -6.03
C PHE A 164 5.13 -0.74 -4.95
N ASN A 165 5.07 -1.99 -4.51
CA ASN A 165 6.03 -2.66 -3.64
C ASN A 165 6.74 -1.74 -2.62
N THR A 166 5.94 -1.03 -1.81
CA THR A 166 6.48 -0.19 -0.73
C THR A 166 7.13 -1.07 0.33
N TYR A 167 8.35 -0.72 0.74
CA TYR A 167 9.12 -1.42 1.76
C TYR A 167 9.84 -0.46 2.69
N GLY A 168 10.25 -0.94 3.85
CA GLY A 168 11.03 -0.16 4.81
C GLY A 168 10.74 -0.53 6.26
N PRO A 169 11.35 0.18 7.22
CA PRO A 169 11.07 0.02 8.64
C PRO A 169 9.58 0.22 8.98
N GLY A 170 9.06 -0.60 9.91
CA GLY A 170 7.67 -0.51 10.35
C GLY A 170 6.72 -1.50 9.68
N GLU A 171 7.19 -2.37 8.78
CA GLU A 171 6.39 -3.48 8.25
C GLU A 171 6.61 -4.73 9.11
N PRO A 172 5.66 -5.08 10.03
CA PRO A 172 5.82 -6.26 10.88
C PRO A 172 5.75 -7.54 10.05
N TYR A 173 6.58 -8.52 10.39
CA TYR A 173 6.62 -9.80 9.67
C TYR A 173 5.31 -10.59 9.82
N SER A 174 4.87 -11.13 8.72
CA SER A 174 3.99 -12.29 8.61
C SER A 174 4.26 -12.97 7.26
N GLU A 175 3.76 -14.18 7.08
CA GLU A 175 3.89 -14.90 5.81
C GLU A 175 3.13 -14.27 4.62
N TYR A 176 2.32 -13.24 4.88
CA TYR A 176 1.53 -12.49 3.90
C TYR A 176 2.15 -11.15 3.50
N ARG A 177 3.26 -10.76 4.13
CA ARG A 177 3.91 -9.47 3.91
C ARG A 177 4.69 -9.38 2.59
N SER A 178 5.25 -8.21 2.31
CA SER A 178 6.03 -7.97 1.10
C SER A 178 7.21 -8.95 0.97
N VAL A 179 7.65 -9.19 -0.25
CA VAL A 179 8.78 -10.07 -0.53
C VAL A 179 10.04 -9.63 0.23
N ILE A 180 10.31 -8.32 0.31
CA ILE A 180 11.46 -7.77 1.05
C ILE A 180 11.35 -8.09 2.54
N CYS A 181 10.19 -7.84 3.14
CA CYS A 181 9.94 -8.14 4.55
C CYS A 181 10.16 -9.64 4.86
N GLN A 182 9.63 -10.52 4.02
CA GLN A 182 9.75 -11.97 4.19
C GLN A 182 11.19 -12.45 4.02
N PHE A 183 11.89 -12.02 2.98
CA PHE A 183 13.27 -12.45 2.71
C PHE A 183 14.21 -12.04 3.85
N ILE A 184 14.12 -10.78 4.31
CA ILE A 184 14.93 -10.30 5.43
C ILE A 184 14.66 -11.14 6.68
N TYR A 185 13.39 -11.32 7.07
CA TYR A 185 13.04 -12.06 8.26
C TYR A 185 13.52 -13.51 8.19
N ARG A 186 13.25 -14.19 7.06
CA ARG A 186 13.62 -15.61 6.88
C ARG A 186 15.14 -15.80 6.85
N ALA A 187 15.87 -14.92 6.15
CA ALA A 187 17.31 -14.94 6.16
C ALA A 187 17.91 -14.65 7.55
N LEU A 188 17.34 -13.71 8.33
CA LEU A 188 17.77 -13.44 9.71
C LEU A 188 17.63 -14.65 10.64
N HIS A 189 16.60 -15.48 10.41
CA HIS A 189 16.23 -16.57 11.30
C HIS A 189 16.60 -17.97 10.77
N ASP A 190 17.43 -18.04 9.71
CA ASP A 190 17.82 -19.29 9.05
C ASP A 190 16.63 -20.15 8.61
N LEU A 191 15.60 -19.51 8.06
CA LEU A 191 14.39 -20.13 7.54
C LEU A 191 14.42 -20.20 6.02
N PRO A 192 13.98 -21.32 5.40
CA PRO A 192 13.95 -21.45 3.95
C PRO A 192 12.92 -20.49 3.32
N TYR A 193 13.22 -19.97 2.12
CA TYR A 193 12.29 -19.18 1.34
C TYR A 193 12.43 -19.40 -0.16
N THR A 194 11.37 -19.07 -0.91
CA THR A 194 11.30 -19.28 -2.36
C THR A 194 11.55 -17.98 -3.12
N VAL A 195 12.45 -18.03 -4.10
CA VAL A 195 12.73 -16.95 -5.05
C VAL A 195 12.18 -17.32 -6.43
N TYR A 196 11.30 -16.48 -6.96
CA TYR A 196 10.74 -16.65 -8.31
C TYR A 196 11.58 -15.90 -9.33
N LEU A 197 12.29 -16.64 -10.20
CA LEU A 197 13.33 -16.09 -11.09
C LEU A 197 12.80 -15.15 -12.18
N ASP A 198 11.60 -15.44 -12.73
CA ASP A 198 11.01 -14.64 -13.82
C ASP A 198 10.09 -13.53 -13.28
N HIS A 199 10.42 -12.94 -12.14
CA HIS A 199 9.64 -11.86 -11.53
C HIS A 199 10.47 -10.60 -11.31
N HIS A 200 9.93 -9.46 -11.76
CA HIS A 200 10.59 -8.16 -11.60
C HIS A 200 9.66 -7.15 -10.92
N ARG A 201 10.22 -6.23 -10.17
CA ARG A 201 9.48 -5.22 -9.39
C ARG A 201 10.12 -3.84 -9.48
N SER A 202 9.27 -2.82 -9.46
CA SER A 202 9.68 -1.48 -9.03
C SER A 202 9.33 -1.34 -7.55
N SER A 203 10.35 -1.13 -6.71
CA SER A 203 10.20 -1.01 -5.25
C SER A 203 10.38 0.42 -4.79
N THR A 204 9.59 0.85 -3.80
CA THR A 204 9.61 2.22 -3.27
C THR A 204 9.91 2.20 -1.78
N TYR A 205 10.91 2.97 -1.36
CA TYR A 205 11.17 3.11 0.07
C TYR A 205 10.03 3.85 0.78
N ILE A 206 9.73 3.46 2.00
CA ILE A 206 8.55 3.94 2.75
C ILE A 206 8.52 5.47 2.91
N ASP A 207 9.66 6.12 3.15
CA ASP A 207 9.71 7.57 3.34
C ASP A 207 9.36 8.33 2.06
N ASP A 208 9.77 7.82 0.88
CA ASP A 208 9.43 8.41 -0.42
C ASP A 208 7.93 8.24 -0.72
N THR A 209 7.37 7.04 -0.43
CA THR A 209 5.93 6.79 -0.53
C THR A 209 5.14 7.76 0.35
N VAL A 210 5.53 7.87 1.61
CA VAL A 210 4.81 8.68 2.62
C VAL A 210 4.88 10.17 2.30
N ARG A 211 6.06 10.67 1.89
CA ARG A 211 6.23 12.06 1.47
C ARG A 211 5.27 12.39 0.32
N THR A 212 5.20 11.53 -0.69
CA THR A 212 4.32 11.72 -1.85
C THR A 212 2.85 11.64 -1.47
N LEU A 213 2.45 10.67 -0.63
CA LEU A 213 1.08 10.61 -0.11
C LEU A 213 0.71 11.89 0.63
N ALA A 214 1.61 12.42 1.47
CA ALA A 214 1.35 13.65 2.21
C ALA A 214 1.27 14.90 1.29
N ASN A 215 1.99 14.91 0.16
CA ASN A 215 1.91 15.97 -0.83
C ASN A 215 0.53 16.09 -1.49
N ILE A 216 -0.25 15.00 -1.53
CA ILE A 216 -1.61 15.02 -2.09
C ILE A 216 -2.53 15.97 -1.30
N ALA A 217 -2.35 16.11 0.02
CA ALA A 217 -3.18 17.02 0.82
C ALA A 217 -3.12 18.46 0.31
N GLU A 218 -1.97 18.89 -0.21
CA GLU A 218 -1.72 20.24 -0.73
C GLU A 218 -1.98 20.35 -2.24
N ASN A 219 -1.78 19.24 -2.97
CA ASN A 219 -1.89 19.16 -4.43
C ASN A 219 -3.06 18.28 -4.87
N PHE A 220 -4.17 18.32 -4.17
CA PHE A 220 -5.32 17.48 -4.41
C PHE A 220 -5.99 17.81 -5.75
N LYS A 221 -6.02 16.83 -6.66
CA LYS A 221 -6.70 16.92 -7.97
C LYS A 221 -7.80 15.85 -8.05
N PRO A 222 -9.08 16.20 -7.91
CA PRO A 222 -10.18 15.24 -7.92
C PRO A 222 -10.20 14.37 -9.18
N GLY A 223 -10.51 13.08 -9.02
CA GLY A 223 -10.63 12.11 -10.11
C GLY A 223 -9.30 11.52 -10.58
N GLU A 224 -8.18 12.12 -10.20
CA GLU A 224 -6.87 11.65 -10.65
C GLU A 224 -6.49 10.30 -10.04
N VAL A 225 -5.67 9.57 -10.79
CA VAL A 225 -4.99 8.35 -10.34
C VAL A 225 -3.48 8.52 -10.51
N TYR A 226 -2.71 8.05 -9.53
CA TYR A 226 -1.25 8.16 -9.52
C TYR A 226 -0.62 6.81 -9.19
N ASN A 227 0.42 6.46 -9.95
CA ASN A 227 1.34 5.40 -9.56
C ASN A 227 2.40 5.99 -8.63
N ILE A 228 2.60 5.41 -7.45
CA ILE A 228 3.72 5.71 -6.57
C ILE A 228 4.65 4.51 -6.57
N SER A 229 5.82 4.69 -7.18
CA SER A 229 6.81 3.63 -7.38
C SER A 229 8.23 4.21 -7.34
N GLY A 230 9.21 3.37 -6.95
CA GLY A 230 10.62 3.69 -7.11
C GLY A 230 11.03 3.68 -8.58
N ASP A 231 12.19 4.26 -8.87
CA ASP A 231 12.79 4.29 -10.21
C ASP A 231 13.56 3.00 -10.52
N GLU A 232 13.94 2.23 -9.51
CA GLU A 232 14.70 0.99 -9.67
C GLU A 232 13.77 -0.17 -10.04
N TYR A 233 14.01 -0.75 -11.21
CA TYR A 233 13.35 -1.97 -11.67
C TYR A 233 14.34 -3.13 -11.56
N HIS A 234 14.02 -4.11 -10.75
CA HIS A 234 14.93 -5.21 -10.41
C HIS A 234 14.23 -6.56 -10.42
N ASP A 235 14.95 -7.62 -10.70
CA ASP A 235 14.47 -8.98 -10.51
C ASP A 235 14.53 -9.40 -9.03
N ILE A 236 13.72 -10.40 -8.68
CA ILE A 236 13.58 -10.88 -7.29
C ILE A 236 14.81 -11.64 -6.82
N LYS A 237 15.60 -12.24 -7.74
CA LYS A 237 16.86 -12.92 -7.38
C LYS A 237 17.91 -11.89 -6.94
N THR A 238 18.13 -10.84 -7.72
CA THR A 238 19.04 -9.75 -7.35
C THR A 238 18.69 -9.17 -5.98
N LEU A 239 17.40 -8.98 -5.71
CA LEU A 239 16.95 -8.54 -4.39
C LEU A 239 17.32 -9.51 -3.26
N SER A 240 17.15 -10.82 -3.49
CA SER A 240 17.55 -11.86 -2.54
C SER A 240 19.06 -11.86 -2.31
N ASP A 241 19.85 -11.80 -3.39
CA ASP A 241 21.30 -11.78 -3.32
C ASP A 241 21.80 -10.57 -2.51
N MET A 242 21.26 -9.36 -2.76
CA MET A 242 21.59 -8.16 -1.98
C MET A 242 21.30 -8.32 -0.47
N ILE A 243 20.19 -8.94 -0.12
CA ILE A 243 19.83 -9.18 1.29
C ILE A 243 20.80 -10.16 1.93
N LEU A 244 21.13 -11.27 1.24
CA LEU A 244 22.07 -12.28 1.73
C LEU A 244 23.49 -11.69 1.90
N ASP A 245 23.96 -10.92 0.92
CA ASP A 245 25.26 -10.23 0.98
C ASP A 245 25.35 -9.30 2.20
N ILE A 246 24.33 -8.47 2.45
CA ILE A 246 24.29 -7.58 3.63
C ILE A 246 24.32 -8.37 4.93
N LEU A 247 23.71 -9.56 4.95
CA LEU A 247 23.66 -10.42 6.13
C LEU A 247 24.89 -11.31 6.28
N GLY A 248 25.76 -11.41 5.25
CA GLY A 248 26.90 -12.31 5.21
C GLY A 248 26.48 -13.79 5.16
N LYS A 249 25.40 -14.09 4.43
CA LYS A 249 24.84 -15.45 4.29
C LYS A 249 24.94 -15.92 2.84
N ASP A 250 24.97 -17.25 2.66
CA ASP A 250 24.81 -17.92 1.37
C ASP A 250 23.34 -18.18 1.05
N ASP A 251 23.09 -18.83 -0.08
CA ASP A 251 21.76 -19.15 -0.59
C ASP A 251 21.32 -20.60 -0.36
N ASP A 252 21.98 -21.33 0.56
CA ASP A 252 21.70 -22.74 0.88
C ASP A 252 20.23 -22.99 1.27
N LEU A 253 19.57 -21.99 1.83
CA LEU A 253 18.15 -22.05 2.25
C LEU A 253 17.18 -21.42 1.23
N VAL A 254 17.67 -21.05 0.04
CA VAL A 254 16.85 -20.44 -1.02
C VAL A 254 16.39 -21.49 -2.02
N GLU A 255 15.08 -21.62 -2.17
CA GLU A 255 14.49 -22.44 -3.23
C GLU A 255 14.23 -21.57 -4.46
N TYR A 256 14.88 -21.90 -5.59
CA TYR A 256 14.67 -21.19 -6.85
C TYR A 256 13.57 -21.86 -7.70
N VAL A 257 12.52 -21.10 -7.99
CA VAL A 257 11.39 -21.54 -8.83
C VAL A 257 11.26 -20.59 -10.01
N LYS A 258 10.87 -21.09 -11.18
CA LYS A 258 10.85 -20.28 -12.39
C LYS A 258 9.87 -19.12 -12.29
N PHE A 259 8.61 -19.35 -11.94
CA PHE A 259 7.59 -18.31 -11.79
C PHE A 259 6.48 -18.76 -10.83
N GLU A 260 5.76 -17.79 -10.29
CA GLU A 260 4.59 -17.99 -9.46
C GLU A 260 3.31 -17.83 -10.28
N ALA A 261 2.42 -18.82 -10.25
CA ALA A 261 1.12 -18.73 -10.91
C ALA A 261 0.23 -17.66 -10.25
N HIS A 262 -0.68 -17.07 -11.01
CA HIS A 262 -1.64 -16.06 -10.55
C HIS A 262 -1.02 -14.82 -9.90
N ASN A 263 0.23 -14.51 -10.25
CA ASN A 263 0.93 -13.29 -9.84
C ASN A 263 1.42 -12.52 -11.07
N THR A 264 1.35 -11.20 -11.01
CA THR A 264 1.92 -10.33 -12.05
C THR A 264 3.43 -10.52 -12.09
N ARG A 265 3.97 -10.93 -13.25
CA ARG A 265 5.41 -11.24 -13.39
C ARG A 265 6.26 -9.99 -13.33
N ASP A 266 5.90 -9.02 -14.14
CA ASP A 266 6.68 -7.80 -14.33
C ASP A 266 5.85 -6.59 -13.90
N LYS A 267 6.35 -5.82 -12.94
CA LYS A 267 5.73 -4.58 -12.48
C LYS A 267 6.67 -3.41 -12.76
N LEU A 268 6.81 -3.10 -14.05
CA LEU A 268 7.52 -1.91 -14.52
C LEU A 268 6.57 -0.72 -14.45
N ALA A 269 6.76 0.12 -13.45
CA ALA A 269 5.90 1.27 -13.21
C ALA A 269 6.40 2.53 -13.90
N SER A 270 5.50 3.31 -14.49
CA SER A 270 5.74 4.74 -14.76
C SER A 270 5.24 5.56 -13.57
N ASN A 271 6.11 6.40 -13.01
CA ASN A 271 5.81 7.33 -11.91
C ASN A 271 5.89 8.80 -12.34
N GLU A 272 6.01 9.06 -13.63
CA GLU A 272 6.19 10.38 -14.22
C GLU A 272 5.05 11.35 -13.88
N LYS A 273 3.82 10.83 -13.78
CA LYS A 273 2.67 11.64 -13.38
C LYS A 273 2.77 12.08 -11.94
N ALA A 274 3.17 11.19 -11.03
CA ALA A 274 3.37 11.52 -9.63
C ALA A 274 4.55 12.50 -9.44
N LYS A 275 5.64 12.34 -10.20
CA LYS A 275 6.75 13.31 -10.21
C LYS A 275 6.28 14.70 -10.60
N ARG A 276 5.55 14.82 -11.70
CA ARG A 276 5.07 16.09 -12.22
C ARG A 276 4.05 16.79 -11.30
N ASP A 277 3.08 16.03 -10.76
CA ASP A 277 1.91 16.59 -10.10
C ASP A 277 2.02 16.62 -8.57
N LEU A 278 2.83 15.72 -7.99
CA LEU A 278 2.94 15.51 -6.54
C LEU A 278 4.37 15.67 -6.01
N ASP A 279 5.30 16.13 -6.82
CA ASP A 279 6.73 16.21 -6.46
C ASP A 279 7.24 14.86 -5.89
N HIS A 280 6.86 13.76 -6.56
CA HIS A 280 7.36 12.44 -6.18
C HIS A 280 8.86 12.34 -6.44
N GLN A 281 9.61 11.91 -5.46
CA GLN A 281 11.07 11.75 -5.55
C GLN A 281 11.47 10.40 -4.98
N CYS A 282 12.28 9.67 -5.74
CA CYS A 282 12.89 8.41 -5.31
C CYS A 282 14.28 8.72 -4.74
N THR A 283 14.32 9.06 -3.45
CA THR A 283 15.57 9.53 -2.80
C THR A 283 16.36 8.44 -2.12
N VAL A 284 15.78 7.27 -1.93
CA VAL A 284 16.40 6.13 -1.24
C VAL A 284 16.46 4.94 -2.20
N THR A 285 17.66 4.54 -2.56
CA THR A 285 17.93 3.35 -3.41
C THR A 285 17.75 2.05 -2.61
N LEU A 286 17.69 0.89 -3.30
CA LEU A 286 17.68 -0.41 -2.64
C LEU A 286 18.95 -0.63 -1.80
N GLU A 287 20.10 -0.20 -2.29
CA GLU A 287 21.39 -0.30 -1.57
C GLU A 287 21.36 0.46 -0.23
N GLU A 288 20.63 1.57 -0.15
CA GLU A 288 20.47 2.35 1.08
C GLU A 288 19.29 1.89 1.94
N GLY A 289 18.17 1.50 1.33
CA GLY A 289 16.94 1.15 2.02
C GLY A 289 16.97 -0.23 2.65
N LEU A 290 17.61 -1.22 2.01
CA LEU A 290 17.71 -2.58 2.55
C LEU A 290 18.49 -2.63 3.87
N PRO A 291 19.69 -2.01 4.01
CA PRO A 291 20.38 -1.99 5.30
C PRO A 291 19.55 -1.38 6.43
N ARG A 292 18.80 -0.29 6.15
CA ARG A 292 17.91 0.37 7.13
C ARG A 292 16.77 -0.55 7.55
N THR A 293 16.18 -1.28 6.58
CA THR A 293 15.09 -2.23 6.85
C THR A 293 15.57 -3.44 7.63
N ILE A 294 16.75 -3.97 7.27
CA ILE A 294 17.41 -5.07 7.99
C ILE A 294 17.75 -4.67 9.42
N ALA A 295 18.31 -3.47 9.62
CA ALA A 295 18.63 -2.95 10.96
C ALA A 295 17.40 -2.88 11.84
N TRP A 296 16.28 -2.37 11.30
CA TRP A 296 15.00 -2.33 12.00
C TRP A 296 14.46 -3.73 12.33
N GLN A 297 14.52 -4.69 11.39
CA GLN A 297 14.07 -6.06 11.68
C GLN A 297 14.97 -6.75 12.71
N LYS A 298 16.29 -6.49 12.71
CA LYS A 298 17.20 -6.97 13.76
C LYS A 298 16.83 -6.42 15.13
N GLU A 299 16.47 -5.13 15.22
CA GLU A 299 16.02 -4.51 16.48
C GLU A 299 14.72 -5.14 16.99
N VAL A 300 13.76 -5.38 16.11
CA VAL A 300 12.42 -5.88 16.50
C VAL A 300 12.40 -7.40 16.72
N TYR A 301 13.15 -8.16 15.94
CA TYR A 301 13.09 -9.63 15.90
C TYR A 301 14.42 -10.31 16.19
N GLY A 302 15.50 -9.55 16.35
CA GLY A 302 16.82 -10.11 16.66
C GLY A 302 16.76 -10.92 17.95
N ARG A 303 17.35 -12.13 17.92
CA ARG A 303 17.65 -12.87 19.15
C ARG A 303 18.86 -12.19 19.79
N GLU A 304 18.78 -11.89 21.08
CA GLU A 304 19.94 -11.50 21.91
C GLU A 304 21.02 -12.59 21.88
#